data_f11aec3848da5cfd4cebed9533485ac9
#
_entry.id   f11aec3848da5cfd4cebed9533485ac9
#
_cell.length_a   1.000
_cell.length_b   1.000
_cell.length_c   1.000
_cell.angle_alpha   90.00
_cell.angle_beta   90.00
_cell.angle_gamma   90.00
#
_symmetry.space_group_name_H-M   'P 1'
#
loop_
_entity.id
_entity.type
_entity.pdbx_description
1 polymer ?
#
loop_
_entity_poly.entity_id
_entity_poly.type
_entity_poly.pdbx_seq_one_letter_code
_entity_poly.pdbx_strand_id
1 'polypeptide(L)'
;KEVSAQEVLESFLKQVEAVNPSINAVVALDAERALEKAKEADKKMASKSKLGSLHGLPMTIKDAFEVEGIVSTGGNPAWQNNIPKRNAEAVQRLVDAGAIIFGKTNVPFLSSDLQSFNKIYGTTNNPWDLERTPGGSSGGSAAALAAGMTPLELGSDVGGSIRVPAHFCGLFGHKPSYNIISEVGHMPPPPGSISTGNGLSVAGPLARSPEDLEIALDVLVAAQEQDSPAWKIK
;
A
#
# COMPACT_ATOMS: atom_id res chain seq x y z
N LYS A 1 -18.26 -18.14 -7.09
CA LYS A 1 -17.91 -17.27 -5.96
C LYS A 1 -17.98 -18.09 -4.69
N GLU A 2 -16.84 -18.30 -4.03
CA GLU A 2 -16.76 -19.06 -2.79
C GLU A 2 -16.94 -18.17 -1.56
N VAL A 3 -16.41 -16.93 -1.63
CA VAL A 3 -16.48 -15.91 -0.57
C VAL A 3 -16.85 -14.54 -1.13
N SER A 4 -17.41 -13.67 -0.31
CA SER A 4 -17.72 -12.27 -0.64
C SER A 4 -16.53 -11.36 -0.35
N ALA A 5 -16.48 -10.20 -1.00
CA ALA A 5 -15.50 -9.16 -0.67
C ALA A 5 -15.64 -8.69 0.79
N GLN A 6 -16.88 -8.63 1.29
CA GLN A 6 -17.17 -8.29 2.68
C GLN A 6 -16.57 -9.33 3.63
N GLU A 7 -16.80 -10.63 3.42
CA GLU A 7 -16.25 -11.70 4.28
C GLU A 7 -14.72 -11.69 4.29
N VAL A 8 -14.09 -11.45 3.13
CA VAL A 8 -12.63 -11.34 3.02
C VAL A 8 -12.12 -10.13 3.82
N LEU A 9 -12.72 -8.96 3.67
CA LEU A 9 -12.34 -7.76 4.43
C LEU A 9 -12.53 -7.96 5.94
N GLU A 10 -13.65 -8.50 6.37
CA GLU A 10 -13.91 -8.80 7.78
C GLU A 10 -12.87 -9.77 8.38
N SER A 11 -12.41 -10.73 7.59
CA SER A 11 -11.33 -11.64 8.00
C SER A 11 -10.01 -10.89 8.22
N PHE A 12 -9.63 -9.97 7.32
CA PHE A 12 -8.43 -9.14 7.50
C PHE A 12 -8.56 -8.17 8.67
N LEU A 13 -9.71 -7.55 8.87
CA LEU A 13 -9.94 -6.67 10.03
C LEU A 13 -9.80 -7.42 11.36
N LYS A 14 -10.34 -8.64 11.46
CA LYS A 14 -10.14 -9.51 12.63
C LYS A 14 -8.67 -9.87 12.85
N GLN A 15 -7.92 -10.14 11.76
CA GLN A 15 -6.50 -10.42 11.85
C GLN A 15 -5.72 -9.18 12.33
N VAL A 16 -6.05 -7.99 11.83
CA VAL A 16 -5.47 -6.72 12.31
C VAL A 16 -5.75 -6.55 13.81
N GLU A 17 -6.98 -6.72 14.24
CA GLU A 17 -7.37 -6.59 15.65
C GLU A 17 -6.56 -7.56 16.54
N ALA A 18 -6.37 -8.79 16.09
CA ALA A 18 -5.70 -9.84 16.87
C ALA A 18 -4.18 -9.67 16.98
N VAL A 19 -3.50 -9.28 15.90
CA VAL A 19 -2.03 -9.33 15.83
C VAL A 19 -1.36 -7.96 15.80
N ASN A 20 -2.02 -6.93 15.27
CA ASN A 20 -1.41 -5.61 15.11
C ASN A 20 -0.98 -4.95 16.43
N PRO A 21 -1.63 -5.17 17.59
CA PRO A 21 -1.17 -4.62 18.87
C PRO A 21 0.27 -4.98 19.25
N SER A 22 0.77 -6.14 18.82
CA SER A 22 2.15 -6.57 19.08
C SER A 22 3.14 -6.16 17.99
N ILE A 23 2.65 -5.95 16.76
CA ILE A 23 3.47 -5.71 15.57
C ILE A 23 3.52 -4.22 15.23
N ASN A 24 2.41 -3.50 15.38
CA ASN A 24 2.25 -2.08 15.02
C ASN A 24 2.57 -1.80 13.53
N ALA A 25 2.03 -2.62 12.65
CA ALA A 25 2.25 -2.51 11.21
C ALA A 25 1.20 -1.64 10.53
N VAL A 26 -0.10 -1.83 10.85
CA VAL A 26 -1.22 -1.05 10.33
C VAL A 26 -1.47 0.11 11.30
N VAL A 27 -1.33 1.35 10.82
CA VAL A 27 -1.31 2.56 11.67
C VAL A 27 -2.48 3.51 11.45
N ALA A 28 -3.23 3.34 10.37
CA ALA A 28 -4.49 4.00 10.14
C ALA A 28 -5.45 3.04 9.45
N LEU A 29 -6.71 3.02 9.90
CA LEU A 29 -7.78 2.18 9.37
C LEU A 29 -8.97 3.04 8.96
N ASP A 30 -9.65 2.63 7.88
CA ASP A 30 -10.94 3.14 7.44
C ASP A 30 -11.89 1.96 7.20
N ALA A 31 -12.15 1.21 8.26
CA ALA A 31 -12.90 -0.04 8.20
C ALA A 31 -14.36 0.18 7.76
N GLU A 32 -14.99 1.26 8.20
CA GLU A 32 -16.40 1.54 7.91
C GLU A 32 -16.60 1.77 6.39
N ARG A 33 -15.84 2.72 5.81
CA ARG A 33 -15.93 3.00 4.38
C ARG A 33 -15.46 1.81 3.53
N ALA A 34 -14.47 1.05 3.99
CA ALA A 34 -14.02 -0.15 3.29
C ALA A 34 -15.10 -1.24 3.27
N LEU A 35 -15.86 -1.43 4.36
CA LEU A 35 -16.99 -2.37 4.40
C LEU A 35 -18.13 -1.94 3.46
N GLU A 36 -18.41 -0.66 3.34
CA GLU A 36 -19.38 -0.16 2.36
C GLU A 36 -18.93 -0.50 0.93
N LYS A 37 -17.66 -0.19 0.60
CA LYS A 37 -17.08 -0.53 -0.72
C LYS A 37 -17.07 -2.03 -1.00
N ALA A 38 -16.86 -2.87 0.00
CA ALA A 38 -16.91 -4.32 -0.13
C ALA A 38 -18.33 -4.81 -0.48
N LYS A 39 -19.35 -4.28 0.18
CA LYS A 39 -20.76 -4.55 -0.15
C LYS A 39 -21.13 -4.10 -1.57
N GLU A 40 -20.61 -2.95 -2.01
CA GLU A 40 -20.80 -2.47 -3.39
C GLU A 40 -20.11 -3.39 -4.40
N ALA A 41 -18.88 -3.85 -4.11
CA ALA A 41 -18.17 -4.81 -4.93
C ALA A 41 -18.94 -6.13 -5.08
N ASP A 42 -19.52 -6.63 -3.98
CA ASP A 42 -20.36 -7.83 -4.02
C ASP A 42 -21.61 -7.66 -4.89
N LYS A 43 -22.29 -6.51 -4.81
CA LYS A 43 -23.43 -6.17 -5.68
C LYS A 43 -23.03 -6.10 -7.14
N LYS A 44 -21.88 -5.46 -7.44
CA LYS A 44 -21.35 -5.33 -8.80
C LYS A 44 -21.00 -6.70 -9.40
N MET A 45 -20.41 -7.61 -8.62
CA MET A 45 -20.16 -8.98 -9.06
C MET A 45 -21.45 -9.72 -9.43
N ALA A 46 -22.52 -9.55 -8.65
CA ALA A 46 -23.81 -10.19 -8.92
C ALA A 46 -24.47 -9.66 -10.23
N SER A 47 -24.18 -8.44 -10.63
CA SER A 47 -24.76 -7.80 -11.83
C SER A 47 -24.11 -8.21 -13.15
N LYS A 48 -23.15 -9.14 -13.17
CA LYS A 48 -22.37 -9.58 -14.35
C LYS A 48 -21.66 -8.45 -15.11
N SER A 49 -21.35 -7.34 -14.44
CA SER A 49 -20.56 -6.24 -15.00
C SER A 49 -19.13 -6.67 -15.29
N LYS A 50 -18.44 -5.95 -16.19
CA LYS A 50 -17.00 -6.13 -16.38
C LYS A 50 -16.28 -5.73 -15.09
N LEU A 51 -15.49 -6.64 -14.53
CA LEU A 51 -14.74 -6.47 -13.28
C LEU A 51 -13.29 -6.21 -13.58
N GLY A 52 -12.64 -5.39 -12.73
CA GLY A 52 -11.18 -5.23 -12.74
C GLY A 52 -10.47 -6.45 -12.16
N SER A 53 -9.17 -6.58 -12.42
CA SER A 53 -8.35 -7.72 -11.97
C SER A 53 -8.20 -7.81 -10.44
N LEU A 54 -8.38 -6.70 -9.72
CA LEU A 54 -8.33 -6.64 -8.25
C LEU A 54 -9.73 -6.45 -7.63
N HIS A 55 -10.80 -6.78 -8.37
CA HIS A 55 -12.17 -6.53 -7.93
C HIS A 55 -12.50 -7.16 -6.58
N GLY A 56 -12.82 -6.30 -5.60
CA GLY A 56 -13.20 -6.71 -4.26
C GLY A 56 -12.03 -7.15 -3.37
N LEU A 57 -10.78 -6.97 -3.81
CA LEU A 57 -9.60 -7.29 -3.02
C LEU A 57 -9.34 -6.21 -1.97
N PRO A 58 -9.45 -6.51 -0.66
CA PRO A 58 -9.04 -5.56 0.38
C PRO A 58 -7.51 -5.50 0.44
N MET A 59 -6.94 -4.29 0.59
CA MET A 59 -5.51 -4.12 0.77
C MET A 59 -5.17 -2.87 1.56
N THR A 60 -3.96 -2.84 2.11
CA THR A 60 -3.39 -1.66 2.75
C THR A 60 -2.33 -1.02 1.85
N ILE A 61 -1.96 0.22 2.17
CA ILE A 61 -1.01 1.03 1.39
C ILE A 61 0.04 1.62 2.33
N LYS A 62 1.31 1.57 1.95
CA LYS A 62 2.39 2.26 2.65
C LYS A 62 2.02 3.71 2.95
N ASP A 63 2.27 4.19 4.17
CA ASP A 63 1.95 5.57 4.58
C ASP A 63 2.86 6.64 3.95
N ALA A 64 3.52 6.31 2.87
CA ALA A 64 4.21 7.25 1.98
C ALA A 64 3.39 7.64 0.75
N PHE A 65 2.17 7.12 0.57
CA PHE A 65 1.29 7.49 -0.54
C PHE A 65 0.02 8.16 -0.02
N GLU A 66 -0.42 9.19 -0.72
CA GLU A 66 -1.72 9.81 -0.48
C GLU A 66 -2.86 8.83 -0.80
N VAL A 67 -3.77 8.64 0.16
CA VAL A 67 -5.01 7.88 0.00
C VAL A 67 -6.17 8.78 0.38
N GLU A 68 -7.11 8.98 -0.55
CA GLU A 68 -8.26 9.84 -0.34
C GLU A 68 -9.04 9.46 0.92
N GLY A 69 -9.23 10.45 1.80
CA GLY A 69 -10.01 10.29 3.03
C GLY A 69 -9.32 9.52 4.16
N ILE A 70 -8.11 8.97 3.97
CA ILE A 70 -7.35 8.31 5.02
C ILE A 70 -6.13 9.15 5.38
N VAL A 71 -5.89 9.37 6.68
CA VAL A 71 -4.72 10.09 7.17
C VAL A 71 -3.46 9.51 6.52
N SER A 72 -2.66 10.38 5.91
CA SER A 72 -1.43 10.02 5.18
C SER A 72 -0.31 10.96 5.61
N THR A 73 0.66 10.43 6.36
CA THR A 73 1.61 11.25 7.12
C THR A 73 3.04 11.20 6.62
N GLY A 74 3.42 10.16 5.87
CA GLY A 74 4.84 9.92 5.55
C GLY A 74 5.73 9.76 6.79
N GLY A 75 5.15 9.42 7.96
CA GLY A 75 5.84 9.38 9.24
C GLY A 75 6.27 10.75 9.78
N ASN A 76 5.80 11.85 9.17
CA ASN A 76 6.18 13.22 9.54
C ASN A 76 5.13 13.85 10.47
N PRO A 77 5.48 14.22 11.72
CA PRO A 77 4.56 14.88 12.66
C PRO A 77 3.91 16.15 12.11
N ALA A 78 4.56 16.87 11.20
CA ALA A 78 3.96 18.07 10.58
C ALA A 78 2.75 17.72 9.69
N TRP A 79 2.61 16.46 9.26
CA TRP A 79 1.52 15.98 8.40
C TRP A 79 0.56 15.01 9.12
N GLN A 80 0.63 14.92 10.45
CA GLN A 80 -0.18 13.97 11.24
C GLN A 80 -1.70 14.13 11.06
N ASN A 81 -2.16 15.28 10.60
CA ASN A 81 -3.57 15.58 10.32
C ASN A 81 -3.85 15.71 8.80
N ASN A 82 -2.92 15.32 7.95
CA ASN A 82 -3.12 15.40 6.51
C ASN A 82 -4.08 14.31 6.03
N ILE A 83 -5.26 14.75 5.57
CA ILE A 83 -6.27 13.87 4.93
C ILE A 83 -6.35 14.28 3.46
N PRO A 84 -5.75 13.50 2.55
CA PRO A 84 -5.76 13.80 1.12
C PRO A 84 -7.17 13.83 0.55
N LYS A 85 -7.39 14.72 -0.44
CA LYS A 85 -8.65 14.83 -1.20
C LYS A 85 -8.64 14.03 -2.49
N ARG A 86 -7.53 13.35 -2.78
CA ARG A 86 -7.34 12.49 -3.94
C ARG A 86 -6.35 11.38 -3.60
N ASN A 87 -6.41 10.31 -4.35
CA ASN A 87 -5.41 9.26 -4.28
C ASN A 87 -4.11 9.68 -5.00
N ALA A 88 -2.98 9.13 -4.56
CA ALA A 88 -1.80 9.03 -5.41
C ALA A 88 -2.16 8.27 -6.70
N GLU A 89 -1.53 8.60 -7.85
CA GLU A 89 -1.90 7.97 -9.13
C GLU A 89 -1.77 6.44 -9.12
N ALA A 90 -0.71 5.90 -8.50
CA ALA A 90 -0.56 4.46 -8.35
C ALA A 90 -1.68 3.82 -7.50
N VAL A 91 -2.11 4.51 -6.43
CA VAL A 91 -3.23 4.07 -5.60
C VAL A 91 -4.54 4.13 -6.38
N GLN A 92 -4.76 5.19 -7.17
CA GLN A 92 -5.97 5.33 -7.98
C GLN A 92 -6.10 4.18 -8.98
N ARG A 93 -5.02 3.72 -9.59
CA ARG A 93 -5.03 2.56 -10.50
C ARG A 93 -5.45 1.27 -9.80
N LEU A 94 -4.98 1.05 -8.57
CA LEU A 94 -5.42 -0.10 -7.77
C LEU A 94 -6.92 -0.03 -7.47
N VAL A 95 -7.42 1.16 -7.10
CA VAL A 95 -8.85 1.41 -6.87
C VAL A 95 -9.66 1.21 -8.15
N ASP A 96 -9.21 1.70 -9.29
CA ASP A 96 -9.87 1.54 -10.60
C ASP A 96 -9.90 0.08 -11.05
N ALA A 97 -8.89 -0.70 -10.68
CA ALA A 97 -8.87 -2.16 -10.87
C ALA A 97 -9.80 -2.91 -9.89
N GLY A 98 -10.41 -2.19 -8.94
CA GLY A 98 -11.40 -2.71 -8.01
C GLY A 98 -10.88 -3.08 -6.62
N ALA A 99 -9.63 -2.72 -6.28
CA ALA A 99 -9.10 -2.89 -4.92
C ALA A 99 -9.84 -2.00 -3.90
N ILE A 100 -9.94 -2.48 -2.67
CA ILE A 100 -10.57 -1.80 -1.55
C ILE A 100 -9.48 -1.42 -0.55
N ILE A 101 -9.08 -0.15 -0.52
CA ILE A 101 -8.08 0.32 0.42
C ILE A 101 -8.74 0.49 1.79
N PHE A 102 -8.27 -0.26 2.79
CA PHE A 102 -8.85 -0.23 4.13
C PHE A 102 -7.92 0.33 5.22
N GLY A 103 -6.65 0.64 4.87
CA GLY A 103 -5.72 1.21 5.85
C GLY A 103 -4.36 1.58 5.29
N LYS A 104 -3.53 2.10 6.21
CA LYS A 104 -2.15 2.53 5.93
C LYS A 104 -1.17 1.75 6.80
N THR A 105 0.02 1.49 6.26
CA THR A 105 1.08 0.75 6.95
C THR A 105 2.27 1.66 7.30
N ASN A 106 2.88 1.38 8.44
CA ASN A 106 3.90 2.24 9.06
C ASN A 106 5.17 2.41 8.23
N VAL A 107 5.78 3.57 8.38
CA VAL A 107 7.01 3.99 7.69
C VAL A 107 7.93 4.74 8.66
N PRO A 108 9.24 4.83 8.43
CA PRO A 108 10.07 5.81 9.13
C PRO A 108 9.76 7.23 8.66
N PHE A 109 10.22 8.21 9.42
CA PHE A 109 10.13 9.62 9.06
C PHE A 109 10.59 9.87 7.62
N LEU A 110 9.68 10.37 6.75
CA LEU A 110 9.91 10.66 5.34
C LEU A 110 10.52 9.48 4.54
N SER A 111 10.25 8.25 4.93
CA SER A 111 10.83 7.05 4.30
C SER A 111 12.36 7.02 4.29
N SER A 112 13.04 7.68 5.24
CA SER A 112 14.49 7.93 5.22
C SER A 112 15.33 6.95 6.03
N ASP A 113 14.77 5.80 6.42
CA ASP A 113 15.48 4.76 7.18
C ASP A 113 15.16 3.36 6.63
N LEU A 114 16.04 2.39 6.89
CA LEU A 114 15.84 0.96 6.61
C LEU A 114 15.23 0.22 7.82
N GLN A 115 14.62 0.94 8.74
CA GLN A 115 13.74 0.47 9.80
C GLN A 115 12.41 1.21 9.73
N SER A 116 11.37 0.74 10.42
CA SER A 116 10.04 1.39 10.35
C SER A 116 9.60 1.87 11.72
N PHE A 117 9.94 3.12 12.03
CA PHE A 117 9.55 3.82 13.25
C PHE A 117 9.39 5.32 13.00
N ASN A 118 8.50 5.96 13.72
CA ASN A 118 8.35 7.42 13.70
C ASN A 118 7.71 7.93 15.02
N LYS A 119 7.68 9.26 15.17
CA LYS A 119 7.16 9.90 16.39
C LYS A 119 5.63 9.91 16.50
N ILE A 120 4.91 9.60 15.42
CA ILE A 120 3.44 9.58 15.41
C ILE A 120 2.94 8.22 15.91
N TYR A 121 3.47 7.15 15.32
CA TYR A 121 2.94 5.79 15.45
C TYR A 121 3.86 4.84 16.23
N GLY A 122 5.11 5.22 16.50
CA GLY A 122 6.10 4.34 17.16
C GLY A 122 6.73 3.36 16.18
N THR A 123 7.21 2.25 16.73
CA THR A 123 8.02 1.24 16.04
C THR A 123 7.17 0.07 15.56
N THR A 124 7.44 -0.41 14.35
CA THR A 124 6.91 -1.68 13.83
C THR A 124 7.91 -2.79 14.13
N ASN A 125 7.42 -3.90 14.66
CA ASN A 125 8.19 -5.09 14.98
C ASN A 125 8.09 -6.13 13.86
N ASN A 126 9.12 -6.99 13.74
CA ASN A 126 9.09 -8.08 12.78
C ASN A 126 8.17 -9.20 13.30
N PRO A 127 7.20 -9.70 12.50
CA PRO A 127 6.27 -10.75 12.93
C PRO A 127 6.93 -12.08 13.30
N TRP A 128 8.13 -12.36 12.77
CA TRP A 128 8.88 -13.59 13.05
C TRP A 128 9.67 -13.52 14.36
N ASP A 129 10.07 -12.29 14.79
CA ASP A 129 10.77 -12.04 16.03
C ASP A 129 10.53 -10.57 16.43
N LEU A 130 9.71 -10.36 17.45
CA LEU A 130 9.27 -9.02 17.87
C LEU A 130 10.40 -8.11 18.37
N GLU A 131 11.59 -8.67 18.69
CA GLU A 131 12.77 -7.90 19.08
C GLU A 131 13.60 -7.43 17.87
N ARG A 132 13.18 -7.78 16.64
CA ARG A 132 13.86 -7.42 15.40
C ARG A 132 13.07 -6.42 14.57
N THR A 133 13.79 -5.70 13.72
CA THR A 133 13.19 -4.81 12.73
C THR A 133 12.59 -5.62 11.57
N PRO A 134 11.43 -5.22 11.03
CA PRO A 134 10.91 -5.78 9.77
C PRO A 134 11.63 -5.21 8.54
N GLY A 135 12.64 -4.35 8.75
CA GLY A 135 13.24 -3.56 7.69
C GLY A 135 12.48 -2.26 7.45
N GLY A 136 12.83 -1.56 6.38
CA GLY A 136 12.26 -0.26 5.98
C GLY A 136 12.74 0.17 4.60
N SER A 137 12.15 1.21 4.13
CA SER A 137 11.09 2.05 4.72
C SER A 137 9.68 1.47 4.56
N SER A 138 9.44 0.42 3.76
CA SER A 138 8.15 -0.28 3.67
C SER A 138 8.04 -1.42 4.70
N GLY A 139 8.54 -1.23 5.93
CA GLY A 139 8.55 -2.28 6.94
C GLY A 139 7.18 -2.58 7.53
N GLY A 140 6.31 -1.56 7.68
CA GLY A 140 4.91 -1.77 8.04
C GLY A 140 4.18 -2.62 7.01
N SER A 141 4.41 -2.35 5.71
CA SER A 141 3.85 -3.13 4.60
C SER A 141 4.28 -4.60 4.66
N ALA A 142 5.58 -4.84 4.81
CA ALA A 142 6.11 -6.20 4.91
C ALA A 142 5.62 -6.93 6.17
N ALA A 143 5.60 -6.26 7.31
CA ALA A 143 5.10 -6.85 8.55
C ALA A 143 3.59 -7.19 8.45
N ALA A 144 2.78 -6.31 7.85
CA ALA A 144 1.35 -6.57 7.64
C ALA A 144 1.10 -7.78 6.72
N LEU A 145 1.86 -7.89 5.62
CA LEU A 145 1.81 -9.05 4.71
C LEU A 145 2.21 -10.35 5.41
N ALA A 146 3.37 -10.36 6.09
CA ALA A 146 3.89 -11.55 6.76
C ALA A 146 2.98 -12.03 7.89
N ALA A 147 2.32 -11.09 8.59
CA ALA A 147 1.35 -11.40 9.63
C ALA A 147 -0.07 -11.71 9.11
N GLY A 148 -0.28 -11.74 7.79
CA GLY A 148 -1.59 -12.04 7.20
C GLY A 148 -2.66 -10.97 7.40
N MET A 149 -2.26 -9.73 7.70
CA MET A 149 -3.18 -8.60 7.88
C MET A 149 -3.64 -7.95 6.57
N THR A 150 -2.95 -8.24 5.48
CA THR A 150 -3.26 -7.76 4.13
C THR A 150 -2.76 -8.77 3.10
N PRO A 151 -3.37 -8.92 1.92
CA PRO A 151 -2.89 -9.83 0.88
C PRO A 151 -1.87 -9.19 -0.06
N LEU A 152 -1.95 -7.87 -0.26
CA LEU A 152 -1.16 -7.10 -1.22
C LEU A 152 -0.82 -5.74 -0.63
N GLU A 153 0.35 -5.20 -1.00
CA GLU A 153 0.83 -3.89 -0.57
C GLU A 153 1.46 -3.10 -1.71
N LEU A 154 1.33 -1.77 -1.64
CA LEU A 154 2.09 -0.83 -2.44
C LEU A 154 3.16 -0.17 -1.57
N GLY A 155 4.42 -0.40 -1.91
CA GLY A 155 5.59 0.19 -1.28
C GLY A 155 6.36 1.12 -2.22
N SER A 156 7.50 1.61 -1.77
CA SER A 156 8.44 2.41 -2.58
C SER A 156 9.88 2.09 -2.21
N ASP A 157 10.81 2.27 -3.15
CA ASP A 157 12.23 1.89 -2.99
C ASP A 157 13.15 2.90 -3.66
N VAL A 158 14.03 3.52 -2.89
CA VAL A 158 15.16 4.32 -3.38
C VAL A 158 16.46 3.51 -3.22
N GLY A 159 16.72 3.02 -2.01
CA GLY A 159 17.93 2.34 -1.61
C GLY A 159 17.69 0.96 -0.96
N GLY A 160 16.58 0.28 -1.26
CA GLY A 160 16.25 -1.02 -0.68
C GLY A 160 14.90 -1.08 0.01
N SER A 161 14.11 -0.01 -0.01
CA SER A 161 12.91 0.13 0.84
C SER A 161 11.71 -0.78 0.49
N ILE A 162 11.74 -1.51 -0.61
CA ILE A 162 10.88 -2.67 -0.90
C ILE A 162 11.65 -3.96 -0.60
N ARG A 163 12.87 -4.05 -1.12
CA ARG A 163 13.67 -5.29 -1.13
C ARG A 163 14.14 -5.72 0.25
N VAL A 164 14.60 -4.77 1.07
CA VAL A 164 15.08 -5.05 2.45
C VAL A 164 13.95 -5.59 3.32
N PRO A 165 12.78 -4.91 3.45
CA PRO A 165 11.71 -5.44 4.28
C PRO A 165 11.09 -6.73 3.71
N ALA A 166 11.02 -6.90 2.39
CA ALA A 166 10.58 -8.17 1.80
C ALA A 166 11.52 -9.32 2.21
N HIS A 167 12.84 -9.10 2.15
CA HIS A 167 13.83 -10.09 2.59
C HIS A 167 13.70 -10.39 4.10
N PHE A 168 13.58 -9.38 4.95
CA PHE A 168 13.54 -9.54 6.41
C PHE A 168 12.25 -10.23 6.89
N CYS A 169 11.15 -10.10 6.14
CA CYS A 169 9.86 -10.69 6.47
C CYS A 169 9.52 -11.96 5.65
N GLY A 170 10.43 -12.44 4.78
CA GLY A 170 10.23 -13.67 4.00
C GLY A 170 9.15 -13.53 2.91
N LEU A 171 9.16 -12.41 2.18
CA LEU A 171 8.17 -12.03 1.19
C LEU A 171 8.79 -11.80 -0.19
N PHE A 172 7.95 -11.58 -1.17
CA PHE A 172 8.34 -11.10 -2.49
C PHE A 172 8.11 -9.60 -2.58
N GLY A 173 9.10 -8.86 -3.10
CA GLY A 173 9.01 -7.43 -3.33
C GLY A 173 9.60 -7.08 -4.69
N HIS A 174 8.86 -6.37 -5.51
CA HIS A 174 9.31 -5.97 -6.83
C HIS A 174 9.68 -4.49 -6.88
N LYS A 175 10.98 -4.21 -7.05
CA LYS A 175 11.48 -2.87 -7.39
C LYS A 175 11.54 -2.74 -8.91
N PRO A 176 10.57 -2.07 -9.56
CA PRO A 176 10.54 -1.97 -11.01
C PRO A 176 11.64 -1.03 -11.55
N SER A 177 11.72 -0.93 -12.87
CA SER A 177 12.51 0.10 -13.54
C SER A 177 11.96 1.49 -13.21
N TYR A 178 12.84 2.50 -13.27
CA TYR A 178 12.46 3.88 -12.99
C TYR A 178 11.35 4.35 -13.92
N ASN A 179 10.41 5.11 -13.36
CA ASN A 179 9.34 5.83 -14.07
C ASN A 179 8.31 4.97 -14.84
N ILE A 180 8.22 3.66 -14.60
CA ILE A 180 7.14 2.83 -15.19
C ILE A 180 5.88 2.77 -14.32
N ILE A 181 6.00 3.18 -13.05
CA ILE A 181 4.87 3.40 -12.13
C ILE A 181 4.96 4.84 -11.64
N SER A 182 3.84 5.56 -11.70
CA SER A 182 3.77 6.94 -11.25
C SER A 182 4.03 7.09 -9.75
N GLU A 183 4.82 8.07 -9.37
CA GLU A 183 5.03 8.50 -7.98
C GLU A 183 4.29 9.79 -7.61
N VAL A 184 3.39 10.28 -8.46
CA VAL A 184 2.56 11.45 -8.13
C VAL A 184 1.68 11.11 -6.92
N GLY A 185 1.78 11.92 -5.86
CA GLY A 185 1.13 11.68 -4.58
C GLY A 185 1.93 10.80 -3.62
N HIS A 186 3.21 10.49 -3.92
CA HIS A 186 4.16 9.92 -2.96
C HIS A 186 4.75 11.01 -2.04
N MET A 187 5.01 10.70 -0.78
CA MET A 187 5.60 11.58 0.24
C MET A 187 6.93 11.03 0.77
N PRO A 188 8.04 11.79 0.79
CA PRO A 188 8.22 13.13 0.23
C PRO A 188 8.16 13.13 -1.30
N PRO A 189 7.83 14.23 -1.97
CA PRO A 189 7.73 15.63 -1.50
C PRO A 189 6.50 15.91 -0.63
N PRO A 190 6.26 17.17 -0.18
CA PRO A 190 5.11 17.51 0.66
C PRO A 190 3.76 17.09 0.06
N PRO A 191 2.74 16.82 0.91
CA PRO A 191 1.39 16.47 0.47
C PRO A 191 0.84 17.41 -0.60
N GLY A 192 0.13 16.84 -1.58
CA GLY A 192 -0.45 17.60 -2.70
C GLY A 192 0.53 17.99 -3.81
N SER A 193 1.81 17.65 -3.69
CA SER A 193 2.79 17.91 -4.74
C SER A 193 2.50 17.05 -5.98
N ILE A 194 2.73 17.63 -7.15
CA ILE A 194 2.73 16.91 -8.43
C ILE A 194 4.15 16.50 -8.87
N SER A 195 5.14 16.77 -8.01
CA SER A 195 6.52 16.40 -8.27
C SER A 195 6.67 14.89 -8.27
N THR A 196 7.35 14.39 -9.23
CA THR A 196 7.76 13.01 -9.35
C THR A 196 9.16 12.87 -8.82
N GLY A 197 9.40 11.88 -8.04
CA GLY A 197 10.64 11.43 -7.44
C GLY A 197 11.97 12.08 -7.76
N ASN A 198 13.01 11.59 -7.15
CA ASN A 198 14.39 12.11 -7.23
C ASN A 198 15.25 11.44 -8.33
N GLY A 199 14.62 10.75 -9.29
CA GLY A 199 15.32 10.00 -10.33
C GLY A 199 15.81 8.60 -9.90
N LEU A 200 15.63 8.22 -8.64
CA LEU A 200 16.03 6.94 -8.08
C LEU A 200 14.85 6.20 -7.43
N SER A 201 13.89 6.96 -6.90
CA SER A 201 12.71 6.41 -6.25
C SER A 201 11.81 5.69 -7.25
N VAL A 202 11.23 4.58 -6.82
CA VAL A 202 10.21 3.85 -7.57
C VAL A 202 9.14 3.35 -6.62
N ALA A 203 7.88 3.40 -7.05
CA ALA A 203 6.79 2.67 -6.43
C ALA A 203 6.80 1.22 -6.91
N GLY A 204 6.36 0.27 -6.08
CA GLY A 204 6.28 -1.13 -6.46
C GLY A 204 5.53 -1.99 -5.46
N PRO A 205 5.03 -3.16 -5.89
CA PRO A 205 4.24 -4.05 -5.06
C PRO A 205 5.11 -4.93 -4.14
N LEU A 206 4.51 -5.34 -3.00
CA LEU A 206 4.95 -6.42 -2.14
C LEU A 206 3.80 -7.43 -1.98
N ALA A 207 4.13 -8.73 -1.97
CA ALA A 207 3.15 -9.80 -1.85
C ALA A 207 3.76 -11.08 -1.24
N ARG A 208 2.91 -12.09 -1.00
CA ARG A 208 3.34 -13.41 -0.52
C ARG A 208 3.69 -14.39 -1.65
N SER A 209 3.39 -14.03 -2.91
CA SER A 209 3.74 -14.84 -4.08
C SER A 209 4.25 -13.98 -5.24
N PRO A 210 5.06 -14.53 -6.16
CA PRO A 210 5.46 -13.82 -7.38
C PRO A 210 4.27 -13.53 -8.32
N GLU A 211 3.29 -14.41 -8.37
CA GLU A 211 2.08 -14.29 -9.18
C GLU A 211 1.25 -13.07 -8.78
N ASP A 212 1.12 -12.82 -7.46
CA ASP A 212 0.46 -11.63 -6.96
C ASP A 212 1.20 -10.34 -7.33
N LEU A 213 2.55 -10.39 -7.39
CA LEU A 213 3.34 -9.25 -7.86
C LEU A 213 3.09 -8.96 -9.35
N GLU A 214 2.98 -9.99 -10.19
CA GLU A 214 2.70 -9.86 -11.62
C GLU A 214 1.33 -9.19 -11.84
N ILE A 215 0.29 -9.69 -11.17
CA ILE A 215 -1.06 -9.11 -11.23
C ILE A 215 -1.05 -7.64 -10.80
N ALA A 216 -0.36 -7.33 -9.69
CA ALA A 216 -0.26 -5.95 -9.20
C ALA A 216 0.52 -5.05 -10.17
N LEU A 217 1.61 -5.55 -10.75
CA LEU A 217 2.44 -4.81 -11.69
C LEU A 217 1.66 -4.46 -12.96
N ASP A 218 0.89 -5.39 -13.51
CA ASP A 218 0.03 -5.17 -14.69
C ASP A 218 -0.98 -4.03 -14.46
N VAL A 219 -1.46 -3.87 -13.23
CA VAL A 219 -2.35 -2.76 -12.85
C VAL A 219 -1.58 -1.45 -12.67
N LEU A 220 -0.39 -1.51 -12.09
CA LEU A 220 0.36 -0.33 -11.68
C LEU A 220 1.13 0.33 -12.83
N VAL A 221 1.61 -0.46 -13.80
CA VAL A 221 2.45 0.04 -14.91
C VAL A 221 1.63 0.90 -15.86
N ALA A 222 1.89 2.18 -15.86
CA ALA A 222 1.42 3.14 -16.85
C ALA A 222 2.18 4.46 -16.69
N ALA A 223 2.21 5.26 -17.76
CA ALA A 223 2.73 6.62 -17.69
C ALA A 223 2.00 7.48 -16.66
N GLN A 224 2.66 8.47 -16.12
CA GLN A 224 2.00 9.53 -15.35
C GLN A 224 0.93 10.20 -16.20
N GLU A 225 -0.14 10.70 -15.59
CA GLU A 225 -1.25 11.29 -16.33
C GLU A 225 -0.79 12.41 -17.27
N GLN A 226 0.09 13.27 -16.77
CA GLN A 226 0.65 14.39 -17.57
C GLN A 226 1.56 13.95 -18.73
N ASP A 227 2.18 12.76 -18.65
CA ASP A 227 3.10 12.21 -19.64
C ASP A 227 2.42 11.23 -20.60
N SER A 228 1.18 10.80 -20.29
CA SER A 228 0.47 9.77 -21.02
C SER A 228 0.32 10.01 -22.52
N PRO A 229 0.20 11.28 -23.02
CA PRO A 229 0.15 11.52 -24.46
C PRO A 229 1.43 11.13 -25.20
N ALA A 230 2.58 11.17 -24.52
CA ALA A 230 3.89 10.84 -25.11
C ALA A 230 4.27 9.36 -24.97
N TRP A 231 3.59 8.62 -24.10
CA TRP A 231 3.89 7.22 -23.81
C TRP A 231 2.93 6.28 -24.55
N LYS A 232 3.49 5.41 -25.39
CA LYS A 232 2.78 4.25 -25.93
C LYS A 232 3.45 2.99 -25.39
N ILE A 233 2.92 2.45 -24.30
CA ILE A 233 3.32 1.15 -23.78
C ILE A 233 2.57 0.11 -24.63
N LYS A 234 3.32 -0.75 -25.35
CA LYS A 234 2.78 -1.87 -26.11
C LYS A 234 2.80 -3.12 -25.25
#